data_c4e2c4f12cbb96803b9e6c96c8e8be9e
#
_entry.id   c4e2c4f12cbb96803b9e6c96c8e8be9e
#
_cell.length_a   1.000
_cell.length_b   1.000
_cell.length_c   1.000
_cell.angle_alpha   90.00
_cell.angle_beta   90.00
_cell.angle_gamma   90.00
#
_symmetry.space_group_name_H-M   'P 1'
#
loop_
_entity.id
_entity.type
_entity.pdbx_description
1 polymer ?
#
loop_
_entity_poly.entity_id
_entity_poly.type
_entity_poly.pdbx_seq_one_letter_code
_entity_poly.pdbx_strand_id
1 'polypeptide(L)'
;MSNTPLTFMFKDDGKVPNNPALPTLVYKGAIDVATKRDPAGAIEKLFSANGWGHGQWRDGIYPFVHYHAMIHEALGIAHGHARVQLGGHSGEVFELTAGDVVVLPAGTGHQKLSGSDDFLVIGAYPPDGTYNLCRGDNPAERNRALTTIPKVPVPESDPVLGKAGPLPQLWRR
;
A
#
# COMPACT_ATOMS: atom_id res chain seq x y z
N MET A 1 -19.28 -7.21 -0.84
CA MET A 1 -17.85 -6.92 -0.64
C MET A 1 -17.05 -7.95 -1.42
N SER A 2 -16.13 -7.53 -2.27
CA SER A 2 -15.27 -8.46 -3.01
C SER A 2 -14.07 -8.82 -2.13
N ASN A 3 -13.91 -10.12 -1.85
CA ASN A 3 -12.76 -10.64 -1.10
C ASN A 3 -11.55 -10.92 -2.00
N THR A 4 -11.67 -10.66 -3.30
CA THR A 4 -10.61 -10.88 -4.28
C THR A 4 -10.05 -9.52 -4.71
N PRO A 5 -8.76 -9.26 -4.50
CA PRO A 5 -8.15 -8.01 -4.94
C PRO A 5 -7.94 -8.00 -6.45
N LEU A 6 -7.95 -6.81 -7.01
CA LEU A 6 -7.34 -6.56 -8.32
C LEU A 6 -5.83 -6.56 -8.13
N THR A 7 -5.09 -7.10 -9.09
CA THR A 7 -3.64 -7.23 -9.04
C THR A 7 -2.97 -6.47 -10.18
N PHE A 8 -1.91 -5.73 -9.86
CA PHE A 8 -1.19 -4.90 -10.82
C PHE A 8 0.32 -5.09 -10.68
N MET A 9 0.99 -5.36 -11.79
CA MET A 9 2.45 -5.37 -11.87
C MET A 9 2.91 -4.08 -12.54
N PHE A 10 3.77 -3.33 -11.87
CA PHE A 10 4.34 -2.11 -12.43
C PHE A 10 5.81 -2.32 -12.77
N LYS A 11 6.21 -1.83 -13.94
CA LYS A 11 7.59 -1.91 -14.40
C LYS A 11 8.43 -0.78 -13.80
N ASP A 12 9.72 -1.02 -13.68
CA ASP A 12 10.71 0.00 -13.38
C ASP A 12 10.65 1.10 -14.46
N ASP A 13 10.49 2.36 -14.05
CA ASP A 13 10.41 3.50 -14.97
C ASP A 13 11.74 4.29 -15.07
N GLY A 14 12.82 3.76 -14.48
CA GLY A 14 14.14 4.40 -14.44
C GLY A 14 14.35 5.30 -13.23
N LYS A 15 13.29 5.68 -12.51
CA LYS A 15 13.32 6.45 -11.26
C LYS A 15 12.73 5.67 -10.11
N VAL A 16 11.52 5.16 -10.30
CA VAL A 16 10.82 4.29 -9.35
C VAL A 16 11.04 2.85 -9.78
N PRO A 17 11.70 2.02 -8.96
CA PRO A 17 11.98 0.62 -9.32
C PRO A 17 10.73 -0.22 -9.45
N ASN A 18 9.72 0.06 -8.64
CA ASN A 18 8.59 -0.81 -8.37
C ASN A 18 9.03 -2.20 -7.86
N ASN A 19 8.10 -3.12 -7.63
CA ASN A 19 8.46 -4.47 -7.23
C ASN A 19 8.50 -5.39 -8.46
N PRO A 20 9.62 -6.08 -8.72
CA PRO A 20 9.75 -6.89 -9.93
C PRO A 20 9.00 -8.23 -9.87
N ALA A 21 8.58 -8.67 -8.69
CA ALA A 21 8.02 -10.01 -8.46
C ALA A 21 6.63 -10.01 -7.84
N LEU A 22 6.31 -9.00 -7.01
CA LEU A 22 5.10 -8.98 -6.20
C LEU A 22 4.12 -7.95 -6.76
N PRO A 23 2.86 -8.35 -7.05
CA PRO A 23 1.84 -7.41 -7.51
C PRO A 23 1.37 -6.47 -6.40
N THR A 24 1.02 -5.25 -6.76
CA THR A 24 0.18 -4.37 -5.94
C THR A 24 -1.23 -4.93 -5.90
N LEU A 25 -1.84 -4.94 -4.72
CA LEU A 25 -3.20 -5.44 -4.51
C LEU A 25 -4.15 -4.28 -4.23
N VAL A 26 -5.28 -4.23 -4.93
CA VAL A 26 -6.32 -3.22 -4.72
C VAL A 26 -7.63 -3.90 -4.36
N TYR A 27 -8.07 -3.74 -3.13
CA TYR A 27 -9.35 -4.22 -2.62
C TYR A 27 -10.38 -3.09 -2.70
N LYS A 28 -11.38 -3.25 -3.53
CA LYS A 28 -12.46 -2.26 -3.67
C LYS A 28 -13.61 -2.57 -2.70
N GLY A 29 -13.95 -1.59 -1.85
CA GLY A 29 -15.05 -1.71 -0.90
C GLY A 29 -14.89 -2.88 0.08
N ALA A 30 -13.65 -3.22 0.46
CA ALA A 30 -13.35 -4.39 1.27
C ALA A 30 -13.75 -4.23 2.73
N ILE A 31 -13.80 -3.00 3.21
CA ILE A 31 -14.16 -2.68 4.60
C ILE A 31 -15.45 -1.87 4.60
N ASP A 32 -16.47 -2.38 5.29
CA ASP A 32 -17.71 -1.61 5.51
C ASP A 32 -17.44 -0.52 6.55
N VAL A 33 -16.97 0.63 6.09
CA VAL A 33 -16.72 1.80 6.94
C VAL A 33 -17.98 2.65 7.13
N ALA A 34 -18.96 2.55 6.25
CA ALA A 34 -20.18 3.38 6.28
C ALA A 34 -21.04 3.11 7.53
N THR A 35 -21.02 1.88 8.05
CA THR A 35 -21.76 1.49 9.25
C THR A 35 -20.94 1.68 10.54
N LYS A 36 -19.67 2.11 10.45
CA LYS A 36 -18.79 2.25 11.60
C LYS A 36 -18.91 3.66 12.23
N ARG A 37 -19.01 3.68 13.55
CA ARG A 37 -18.96 4.93 14.32
C ARG A 37 -17.56 5.57 14.24
N ASP A 38 -16.52 4.75 14.19
CA ASP A 38 -15.11 5.16 14.04
C ASP A 38 -14.48 4.33 12.91
N PRO A 39 -14.59 4.79 11.65
CA PRO A 39 -14.03 4.09 10.49
C PRO A 39 -12.51 3.90 10.60
N ALA A 40 -11.78 4.91 11.04
CA ALA A 40 -10.32 4.85 11.18
C ALA A 40 -9.90 3.80 12.21
N GLY A 41 -10.49 3.82 13.39
CA GLY A 41 -10.22 2.82 14.42
C GLY A 41 -10.64 1.41 14.02
N ALA A 42 -11.68 1.25 13.19
CA ALA A 42 -12.08 -0.06 12.66
C ALA A 42 -11.00 -0.63 11.70
N ILE A 43 -10.43 0.20 10.86
CA ILE A 43 -9.33 -0.20 9.94
C ILE A 43 -8.07 -0.55 10.75
N GLU A 44 -7.69 0.27 11.72
CA GLU A 44 -6.53 0.02 12.59
C GLU A 44 -6.65 -1.34 13.32
N LYS A 45 -7.82 -1.61 13.88
CA LYS A 45 -8.09 -2.89 14.55
C LYS A 45 -8.01 -4.07 13.61
N LEU A 46 -8.56 -3.94 12.39
CA LEU A 46 -8.52 -4.99 11.38
C LEU A 46 -7.07 -5.29 10.97
N PHE A 47 -6.28 -4.27 10.64
CA PHE A 47 -4.89 -4.44 10.26
C PHE A 47 -4.08 -5.07 11.39
N SER A 48 -4.27 -4.60 12.63
CA SER A 48 -3.60 -5.17 13.81
C SER A 48 -3.97 -6.64 14.04
N ALA A 49 -5.24 -6.99 13.94
CA ALA A 49 -5.71 -8.36 14.11
C ALA A 49 -5.12 -9.31 13.05
N ASN A 50 -4.81 -8.78 11.87
CA ASN A 50 -4.23 -9.53 10.76
C ASN A 50 -2.69 -9.44 10.70
N GLY A 51 -2.03 -8.91 11.74
CA GLY A 51 -0.57 -8.85 11.83
C GLY A 51 0.07 -7.67 11.08
N TRP A 52 -0.74 -6.69 10.66
CA TRP A 52 -0.28 -5.48 9.96
C TRP A 52 -0.41 -4.21 10.83
N GLY A 53 -0.37 -4.36 12.16
CA GLY A 53 -0.55 -3.24 13.08
C GLY A 53 0.73 -2.46 13.43
N HIS A 54 1.84 -2.68 12.73
CA HIS A 54 3.10 -2.03 13.04
C HIS A 54 3.16 -0.62 12.45
N GLY A 55 3.66 0.35 13.23
CA GLY A 55 3.89 1.71 12.79
C GLY A 55 2.67 2.43 12.21
N GLN A 56 1.45 2.07 12.65
CA GLN A 56 0.22 2.66 12.12
C GLN A 56 0.21 4.18 12.24
N TRP A 57 -0.34 4.82 11.21
CA TRP A 57 -0.51 6.26 11.15
C TRP A 57 -1.84 6.64 10.50
N ARG A 58 -2.31 7.86 10.79
CA ARG A 58 -3.48 8.49 10.19
C ARG A 58 -3.04 9.76 9.48
N ASP A 59 -3.17 9.82 8.16
CA ASP A 59 -2.82 10.98 7.34
C ASP A 59 -3.40 10.85 5.93
N GLY A 60 -2.93 11.66 4.99
CA GLY A 60 -3.15 11.50 3.56
C GLY A 60 -2.01 10.72 2.89
N ILE A 61 -2.00 10.77 1.56
CA ILE A 61 -0.89 10.29 0.73
C ILE A 61 -0.14 11.52 0.22
N TYR A 62 1.17 11.50 0.25
CA TYR A 62 1.99 12.61 -0.25
C TYR A 62 1.63 12.98 -1.71
N PRO A 63 1.61 14.29 -2.05
CA PRO A 63 1.31 14.76 -3.39
C PRO A 63 2.51 14.68 -4.36
N PHE A 64 3.52 13.92 -4.00
CA PHE A 64 4.71 13.66 -4.81
C PHE A 64 4.99 12.17 -4.89
N VAL A 65 5.61 11.73 -5.99
CA VAL A 65 6.02 10.34 -6.17
C VAL A 65 7.02 9.93 -5.09
N HIS A 66 6.73 8.84 -4.40
CA HIS A 66 7.60 8.24 -3.41
C HIS A 66 7.39 6.73 -3.34
N TYR A 67 8.32 6.04 -2.72
CA TYR A 67 8.23 4.60 -2.47
C TYR A 67 9.02 4.22 -1.21
N HIS A 68 8.74 3.04 -0.67
CA HIS A 68 9.48 2.44 0.43
C HIS A 68 10.25 1.23 -0.08
N ALA A 69 11.57 1.22 0.11
CA ALA A 69 12.44 0.18 -0.46
C ALA A 69 12.68 -0.99 0.50
N MET A 70 12.32 -0.83 1.77
CA MET A 70 12.70 -1.76 2.83
C MET A 70 11.52 -2.29 3.64
N ILE A 71 10.29 -2.00 3.21
CA ILE A 71 9.06 -2.44 3.87
C ILE A 71 7.90 -2.48 2.88
N HIS A 72 6.95 -3.37 3.10
CA HIS A 72 5.64 -3.36 2.44
C HIS A 72 4.69 -2.45 3.22
N GLU A 73 3.66 -1.93 2.57
CA GLU A 73 2.71 -1.00 3.19
C GLU A 73 1.26 -1.37 2.83
N ALA A 74 0.36 -1.23 3.79
CA ALA A 74 -1.07 -1.26 3.57
C ALA A 74 -1.67 0.12 3.80
N LEU A 75 -2.56 0.56 2.91
CA LEU A 75 -3.28 1.81 2.96
C LEU A 75 -4.78 1.53 2.98
N GLY A 76 -5.44 1.81 4.09
CA GLY A 76 -6.89 1.69 4.23
C GLY A 76 -7.55 3.07 4.18
N ILE A 77 -8.54 3.25 3.32
CA ILE A 77 -9.24 4.53 3.17
C ILE A 77 -10.38 4.60 4.18
N ALA A 78 -10.25 5.48 5.16
CA ALA A 78 -11.24 5.65 6.22
C ALA A 78 -12.34 6.66 5.85
N HIS A 79 -11.99 7.76 5.19
CA HIS A 79 -12.90 8.82 4.77
C HIS A 79 -12.52 9.38 3.41
N GLY A 80 -13.51 9.93 2.73
CA GLY A 80 -13.33 10.68 1.49
C GLY A 80 -12.97 9.84 0.28
N HIS A 81 -12.38 10.50 -0.70
CA HIS A 81 -11.93 9.89 -1.95
C HIS A 81 -10.71 10.63 -2.50
N ALA A 82 -9.93 9.96 -3.32
CA ALA A 82 -8.79 10.55 -4.00
C ALA A 82 -8.46 9.83 -5.30
N ARG A 83 -7.82 10.58 -6.21
CA ARG A 83 -7.12 10.03 -7.37
C ARG A 83 -5.66 9.80 -6.96
N VAL A 84 -5.24 8.57 -7.03
CA VAL A 84 -3.90 8.13 -6.62
C VAL A 84 -3.23 7.43 -7.77
N GLN A 85 -2.02 7.87 -8.11
CA GLN A 85 -1.18 7.19 -9.10
C GLN A 85 -0.32 6.15 -8.39
N LEU A 86 -0.39 4.91 -8.83
CA LEU A 86 0.41 3.79 -8.36
C LEU A 86 1.37 3.35 -9.46
N GLY A 87 2.58 2.97 -9.09
CA GLY A 87 3.58 2.47 -10.03
C GLY A 87 4.50 3.54 -10.63
N GLY A 88 4.56 4.74 -10.05
CA GLY A 88 5.37 5.84 -10.57
C GLY A 88 4.74 6.51 -11.78
N HIS A 89 5.52 7.28 -12.53
CA HIS A 89 5.01 8.06 -13.67
C HIS A 89 4.46 7.21 -14.82
N SER A 90 4.95 5.97 -14.96
CA SER A 90 4.47 4.99 -15.96
C SER A 90 3.38 4.06 -15.41
N GLY A 91 2.90 4.31 -14.22
CA GLY A 91 1.87 3.52 -13.55
C GLY A 91 0.46 3.88 -13.98
N GLU A 92 -0.50 3.52 -13.14
CA GLU A 92 -1.93 3.74 -13.37
C GLU A 92 -2.54 4.64 -12.30
N VAL A 93 -3.60 5.36 -12.67
CA VAL A 93 -4.38 6.20 -11.76
C VAL A 93 -5.60 5.44 -11.28
N PHE A 94 -5.78 5.42 -9.96
CA PHE A 94 -6.89 4.75 -9.28
C PHE A 94 -7.77 5.78 -8.58
N GLU A 95 -9.09 5.60 -8.71
CA GLU A 95 -10.06 6.29 -7.85
C GLU A 95 -10.22 5.44 -6.58
N LEU A 96 -9.72 5.96 -5.45
CA LEU A 96 -9.85 5.33 -4.15
C LEU A 96 -10.93 6.02 -3.33
N THR A 97 -11.75 5.26 -2.65
CA THR A 97 -12.84 5.74 -1.81
C THR A 97 -12.84 5.05 -0.44
N ALA A 98 -13.54 5.63 0.51
CA ALA A 98 -13.69 5.03 1.84
C ALA A 98 -14.12 3.56 1.77
N GLY A 99 -13.42 2.69 2.49
CA GLY A 99 -13.58 1.24 2.46
C GLY A 99 -12.64 0.48 1.53
N ASP A 100 -11.92 1.18 0.62
CA ASP A 100 -10.89 0.57 -0.22
C ASP A 100 -9.61 0.31 0.58
N VAL A 101 -8.86 -0.72 0.18
CA VAL A 101 -7.53 -1.00 0.71
C VAL A 101 -6.55 -1.24 -0.44
N VAL A 102 -5.39 -0.63 -0.36
CA VAL A 102 -4.26 -0.86 -1.27
C VAL A 102 -3.12 -1.51 -0.50
N VAL A 103 -2.54 -2.56 -1.05
CA VAL A 103 -1.36 -3.19 -0.47
C VAL A 103 -0.20 -3.05 -1.45
N LEU A 104 0.81 -2.32 -1.02
CA LEU A 104 1.96 -1.93 -1.81
C LEU A 104 3.16 -2.81 -1.45
N PRO A 105 3.63 -3.66 -2.35
CA PRO A 105 4.91 -4.31 -2.13
C PRO A 105 6.04 -3.29 -2.16
N ALA A 106 7.10 -3.55 -1.40
CA ALA A 106 8.27 -2.67 -1.35
C ALA A 106 8.73 -2.28 -2.76
N GLY A 107 9.05 -1.02 -2.95
CA GLY A 107 9.46 -0.44 -4.23
C GLY A 107 8.35 0.24 -5.02
N THR A 108 7.09 -0.02 -4.70
CA THR A 108 5.96 0.51 -5.49
C THR A 108 5.78 2.01 -5.28
N GLY A 109 5.91 2.76 -6.36
CA GLY A 109 5.69 4.20 -6.35
C GLY A 109 4.23 4.55 -6.13
N HIS A 110 3.98 5.61 -5.36
CA HIS A 110 2.64 6.12 -5.14
C HIS A 110 2.63 7.63 -4.89
N GLN A 111 1.49 8.25 -5.25
CA GLN A 111 1.31 9.70 -5.22
C GLN A 111 -0.18 10.04 -5.24
N LYS A 112 -0.62 10.96 -4.38
CA LYS A 112 -1.95 11.57 -4.50
C LYS A 112 -1.93 12.67 -5.55
N LEU A 113 -2.84 12.60 -6.53
CA LEU A 113 -3.01 13.62 -7.56
C LEU A 113 -4.05 14.65 -7.16
N SER A 114 -5.17 14.21 -6.58
CA SER A 114 -6.26 15.05 -6.08
C SER A 114 -7.09 14.28 -5.06
N GLY A 115 -7.95 14.95 -4.32
CA GLY A 115 -8.81 14.28 -3.36
C GLY A 115 -9.75 15.25 -2.65
N SER A 116 -10.72 14.70 -1.92
CA SER A 116 -11.61 15.45 -1.05
C SER A 116 -10.88 15.96 0.19
N ASP A 117 -11.42 17.01 0.81
CA ASP A 117 -10.80 17.63 2.00
C ASP A 117 -10.78 16.69 3.22
N ASP A 118 -11.73 15.75 3.28
CA ASP A 118 -11.85 14.75 4.34
C ASP A 118 -11.09 13.45 4.06
N PHE A 119 -10.31 13.37 2.99
CA PHE A 119 -9.56 12.17 2.63
C PHE A 119 -8.62 11.76 3.76
N LEU A 120 -8.90 10.59 4.34
CA LEU A 120 -8.15 10.04 5.47
C LEU A 120 -7.74 8.60 5.19
N VAL A 121 -6.46 8.35 5.33
CA VAL A 121 -5.83 7.03 5.12
C VAL A 121 -5.27 6.53 6.44
N ILE A 122 -5.43 5.23 6.67
CA ILE A 122 -4.72 4.48 7.69
C ILE A 122 -3.59 3.74 7.00
N GLY A 123 -2.36 4.13 7.31
CA GLY A 123 -1.16 3.41 6.88
C GLY A 123 -0.74 2.40 7.94
N ALA A 124 -0.27 1.26 7.49
CA ALA A 124 0.20 0.19 8.37
C ALA A 124 1.24 -0.70 7.69
N TYR A 125 2.02 -1.38 8.50
CA TYR A 125 3.13 -2.20 8.03
C TYR A 125 3.06 -3.61 8.63
N PRO A 126 3.61 -4.62 7.94
CA PRO A 126 3.82 -5.94 8.51
C PRO A 126 4.97 -5.90 9.53
N PRO A 127 5.18 -6.98 10.32
CA PRO A 127 6.18 -6.99 11.39
C PRO A 127 7.62 -6.86 10.90
N ASP A 128 7.90 -7.26 9.67
CA ASP A 128 9.25 -7.29 9.13
C ASP A 128 9.49 -6.15 8.15
N GLY A 129 10.64 -5.53 8.27
CA GLY A 129 11.08 -4.43 7.45
C GLY A 129 11.39 -3.18 8.26
N THR A 130 11.92 -2.18 7.57
CA THR A 130 12.27 -0.88 8.15
C THR A 130 11.73 0.22 7.28
N TYR A 131 10.99 1.16 7.87
CA TYR A 131 10.48 2.32 7.14
C TYR A 131 11.62 3.15 6.56
N ASN A 132 11.50 3.48 5.28
CA ASN A 132 12.33 4.50 4.62
C ASN A 132 11.51 5.22 3.56
N LEU A 133 11.89 6.44 3.21
CA LEU A 133 11.22 7.25 2.20
C LEU A 133 12.18 7.53 1.06
N CYS A 134 11.83 7.04 -0.12
CA CYS A 134 12.57 7.24 -1.36
C CYS A 134 11.77 8.10 -2.34
N ARG A 135 12.45 9.01 -3.04
CA ARG A 135 11.82 9.98 -3.96
C ARG A 135 12.10 9.68 -5.43
N GLY A 136 13.04 8.81 -5.74
CA GLY A 136 13.42 8.47 -7.11
C GLY A 136 14.29 9.51 -7.83
N ASP A 137 14.75 10.53 -7.14
CA ASP A 137 15.59 11.61 -7.67
C ASP A 137 17.09 11.45 -7.33
N ASN A 138 17.43 10.45 -6.53
CA ASN A 138 18.80 10.17 -6.09
C ASN A 138 19.26 8.80 -6.64
N PRO A 139 20.23 8.76 -7.58
CA PRO A 139 20.73 7.51 -8.16
C PRO A 139 21.33 6.54 -7.13
N ALA A 140 22.02 7.05 -6.11
CA ALA A 140 22.61 6.19 -5.06
C ALA A 140 21.52 5.56 -4.18
N GLU A 141 20.46 6.28 -3.85
CA GLU A 141 19.28 5.77 -3.15
C GLU A 141 18.59 4.67 -3.99
N ARG A 142 18.38 4.92 -5.28
CA ARG A 142 17.82 3.97 -6.20
C ARG A 142 18.64 2.68 -6.30
N ASN A 143 19.96 2.79 -6.42
CA ASN A 143 20.86 1.64 -6.49
C ASN A 143 20.78 0.77 -5.22
N ARG A 144 20.70 1.38 -4.05
CA ARG A 144 20.44 0.66 -2.80
C ARG A 144 19.07 0.00 -2.80
N ALA A 145 18.04 0.72 -3.23
CA ALA A 145 16.67 0.20 -3.31
C ALA A 145 16.58 -1.07 -4.18
N LEU A 146 17.21 -1.09 -5.33
CA LEU A 146 17.25 -2.26 -6.22
C LEU A 146 17.81 -3.51 -5.54
N THR A 147 18.70 -3.35 -4.55
CA THR A 147 19.27 -4.47 -3.79
C THR A 147 18.45 -4.86 -2.56
N THR A 148 17.68 -3.93 -1.99
CA THR A 148 16.89 -4.16 -0.77
C THR A 148 15.48 -4.67 -1.07
N ILE A 149 14.82 -4.14 -2.09
CA ILE A 149 13.44 -4.50 -2.46
C ILE A 149 13.24 -6.03 -2.58
N PRO A 150 14.10 -6.79 -3.30
CA PRO A 150 13.91 -8.24 -3.42
C PRO A 150 14.08 -9.02 -2.11
N LYS A 151 14.66 -8.41 -1.10
CA LYS A 151 14.98 -9.06 0.17
C LYS A 151 13.93 -8.81 1.26
N VAL A 152 12.97 -7.91 1.04
CA VAL A 152 11.93 -7.63 2.02
C VAL A 152 11.07 -8.88 2.22
N PRO A 153 10.95 -9.39 3.46
CA PRO A 153 10.19 -10.61 3.73
C PRO A 153 8.73 -10.49 3.32
N VAL A 154 8.19 -11.54 2.72
CA VAL A 154 6.76 -11.62 2.39
C VAL A 154 5.98 -11.93 3.67
N PRO A 155 4.95 -11.15 4.02
CA PRO A 155 4.13 -11.41 5.19
C PRO A 155 3.36 -12.72 5.09
N GLU A 156 3.12 -13.38 6.24
CA GLU A 156 2.35 -14.61 6.33
C GLU A 156 0.83 -14.40 6.25
N SER A 157 0.39 -13.14 6.29
CA SER A 157 -1.03 -12.78 6.34
C SER A 157 -1.34 -11.58 5.46
N ASP A 158 -2.57 -11.54 5.03
CA ASP A 158 -3.20 -10.45 4.28
C ASP A 158 -3.76 -9.41 5.26
N PRO A 159 -3.60 -8.10 5.04
CA PRO A 159 -4.08 -7.09 5.98
C PRO A 159 -5.61 -7.07 6.12
N VAL A 160 -6.34 -7.47 5.08
CA VAL A 160 -7.81 -7.47 5.08
C VAL A 160 -8.39 -8.79 5.57
N LEU A 161 -7.86 -9.92 5.10
CA LEU A 161 -8.44 -11.25 5.28
C LEU A 161 -7.59 -12.19 6.15
N GLY A 162 -6.49 -11.72 6.71
CA GLY A 162 -5.63 -12.50 7.58
C GLY A 162 -4.93 -13.65 6.87
N LYS A 163 -4.66 -14.74 7.59
CA LYS A 163 -3.94 -15.91 7.06
C LYS A 163 -4.66 -16.63 5.92
N ALA A 164 -5.99 -16.54 5.89
CA ALA A 164 -6.81 -17.13 4.83
C ALA A 164 -6.93 -16.24 3.59
N GLY A 165 -6.40 -15.02 3.64
CA GLY A 165 -6.45 -14.08 2.52
C GLY A 165 -5.52 -14.46 1.37
N PRO A 166 -5.72 -13.83 0.20
CA PRO A 166 -4.99 -14.21 -1.01
C PRO A 166 -3.54 -13.73 -1.07
N LEU A 167 -3.15 -12.72 -0.27
CA LEU A 167 -1.80 -12.13 -0.34
C LEU A 167 -0.67 -13.18 -0.22
N PRO A 168 -0.65 -14.11 0.74
CA PRO A 168 0.44 -15.07 0.85
C PRO A 168 0.59 -15.98 -0.37
N GLN A 169 -0.49 -16.18 -1.14
CA GLN A 169 -0.45 -16.95 -2.38
C GLN A 169 -0.03 -16.10 -3.57
N LEU A 170 -0.54 -14.86 -3.66
CA LEU A 170 -0.22 -13.92 -4.73
C LEU A 170 1.21 -13.39 -4.65
N TRP A 171 1.79 -13.36 -3.46
CA TRP A 171 3.15 -12.88 -3.20
C TRP A 171 4.18 -14.00 -3.04
N ARG A 172 3.93 -15.14 -3.62
CA ARG A 172 4.94 -16.20 -3.71
C ARG A 172 6.04 -15.79 -4.70
N ARG A 173 7.29 -15.96 -4.27
CA ARG A 173 8.49 -15.77 -5.11
C ARG A 173 8.89 -17.07 -5.78
#